data_bfaf1ab9fc27a4d83544c1856f008d1e
#
_entry.id   bfaf1ab9fc27a4d83544c1856f008d1e
#
_cell.length_a   1.000
_cell.length_b   1.000
_cell.length_c   1.000
_cell.angle_alpha   90.00
_cell.angle_beta   90.00
_cell.angle_gamma   90.00
#
_symmetry.space_group_name_H-M   'P 1'
#
loop_
_entity.id
_entity.type
_entity.pdbx_description
1 polymer ?
#
loop_
_entity_poly.entity_id
_entity_poly.type
_entity_poly.pdbx_seq_one_letter_code
_entity_poly.pdbx_strand_id
1 'polypeptide(L)'
;MLALALVVGCSKESPPTAEQPKSPVGAAAQPEVGAAVPATAAEPTAGVKPAAAVAGEPAPAEPAAAGASQVTDANFELKIAPKGAYEAGKPAEAEIVLDAKPPFHVNDKYPYKFKLKEAKGLTFPAPLVGKDAVKLEKARATMSVAFTPQSAGKHELGGQFSFSVCTDDKCLIEKRDLSLLVDAK
;
A
#
# COMPACT_ATOMS: atom_id res chain seq x y z
N MET A 1 36.36 -13.39 50.34
CA MET A 1 37.60 -13.74 49.63
C MET A 1 37.24 -14.46 48.36
N LEU A 2 37.26 -13.87 47.24
CA LEU A 2 38.12 -13.99 46.09
C LEU A 2 37.62 -12.98 45.03
N ALA A 3 38.42 -11.99 44.79
CA ALA A 3 38.32 -11.06 43.68
C ALA A 3 38.92 -11.72 42.45
N LEU A 4 38.35 -11.55 41.31
CA LEU A 4 39.11 -11.64 40.05
C LEU A 4 38.60 -10.60 39.05
N ALA A 5 39.55 -9.81 38.63
CA ALA A 5 39.47 -8.61 37.83
C ALA A 5 39.54 -8.91 36.33
N LEU A 6 39.02 -7.92 35.55
CA LEU A 6 39.53 -7.42 34.26
C LEU A 6 39.68 -8.38 33.07
N VAL A 7 39.03 -8.00 31.96
CA VAL A 7 39.77 -7.52 30.76
C VAL A 7 38.87 -6.65 29.87
N VAL A 8 39.36 -5.42 29.70
CA VAL A 8 38.97 -4.43 28.73
C VAL A 8 39.48 -4.88 27.35
N GLY A 9 38.63 -4.93 26.36
CA GLY A 9 38.97 -5.12 24.97
C GLY A 9 38.23 -4.11 24.09
N CYS A 10 38.80 -2.90 23.95
CA CYS A 10 38.42 -1.97 22.88
C CYS A 10 39.00 -2.46 21.57
N SER A 11 38.20 -2.90 20.67
CA SER A 11 38.55 -2.99 19.25
C SER A 11 37.73 -2.01 18.47
N LYS A 12 38.41 -0.96 18.06
CA LYS A 12 37.95 0.13 17.22
C LYS A 12 38.20 -0.33 15.78
N GLU A 13 37.17 -0.83 15.13
CA GLU A 13 37.21 -1.12 13.69
C GLU A 13 36.56 0.00 12.92
N SER A 14 37.37 0.63 12.07
CA SER A 14 37.02 1.70 11.18
C SER A 14 36.16 1.17 10.02
N PRO A 15 35.14 1.87 9.54
CA PRO A 15 34.37 1.46 8.37
C PRO A 15 35.20 1.68 7.08
N PRO A 16 35.09 0.80 6.07
CA PRO A 16 35.70 1.02 4.77
C PRO A 16 34.98 2.12 4.00
N THR A 17 35.79 3.02 3.49
CA THR A 17 35.46 4.09 2.55
C THR A 17 34.78 3.51 1.32
N ALA A 18 33.55 3.88 1.07
CA ALA A 18 32.84 3.59 -0.17
C ALA A 18 33.39 4.48 -1.31
N GLU A 19 33.99 3.84 -2.28
CA GLU A 19 34.42 4.40 -3.55
C GLU A 19 33.20 4.76 -4.41
N GLN A 20 33.07 6.03 -4.78
CA GLN A 20 32.09 6.52 -5.74
C GLN A 20 32.51 6.13 -7.16
N PRO A 21 31.67 5.52 -7.97
CA PRO A 21 31.92 5.44 -9.41
C PRO A 21 31.60 6.78 -10.09
N LYS A 22 32.61 7.34 -10.75
CA LYS A 22 32.57 8.51 -11.60
C LYS A 22 31.64 8.27 -12.78
N SER A 23 30.69 9.19 -12.98
CA SER A 23 29.91 9.30 -14.21
C SER A 23 30.79 9.75 -15.38
N PRO A 24 30.64 9.19 -16.58
CA PRO A 24 31.13 9.83 -17.78
C PRO A 24 30.08 10.78 -18.34
N VAL A 25 30.50 12.03 -18.43
CA VAL A 25 29.88 13.06 -19.26
C VAL A 25 30.09 12.67 -20.73
N GLY A 26 28.99 12.58 -21.48
CA GLY A 26 28.99 12.45 -22.92
C GLY A 26 27.99 13.43 -23.50
N ALA A 27 28.53 14.48 -24.08
CA ALA A 27 27.83 15.60 -24.74
C ALA A 27 27.35 15.22 -26.14
N ALA A 28 26.34 15.99 -26.57
CA ALA A 28 26.02 16.41 -27.92
C ALA A 28 25.41 15.44 -28.94
N ALA A 29 24.18 15.72 -29.35
CA ALA A 29 23.91 16.32 -30.66
C ALA A 29 22.40 16.42 -30.89
N GLN A 30 21.92 17.68 -31.03
CA GLN A 30 20.71 17.96 -31.79
C GLN A 30 21.05 17.92 -33.28
N PRO A 31 20.10 17.68 -34.17
CA PRO A 31 19.89 18.58 -35.28
C PRO A 31 18.46 19.11 -35.33
N GLU A 32 18.44 20.39 -35.53
CA GLU A 32 17.34 21.21 -36.02
C GLU A 32 16.98 20.91 -37.50
N VAL A 33 15.91 21.63 -37.86
CA VAL A 33 15.34 21.94 -39.18
C VAL A 33 14.40 20.90 -39.78
N GLY A 34 13.25 21.28 -40.23
CA GLY A 34 12.70 22.53 -40.65
C GLY A 34 11.34 22.35 -41.30
N ALA A 35 10.60 23.46 -41.26
CA ALA A 35 9.74 24.02 -42.31
C ALA A 35 8.57 23.14 -42.84
N ALA A 36 7.42 23.59 -42.84
CA ALA A 36 6.67 24.69 -43.42
C ALA A 36 5.24 24.19 -43.72
N VAL A 37 4.31 25.02 -43.37
CA VAL A 37 2.89 25.02 -43.75
C VAL A 37 2.69 25.07 -45.26
N PRO A 38 1.51 24.70 -45.82
CA PRO A 38 0.52 25.75 -45.99
C PRO A 38 -0.94 25.34 -45.71
N ALA A 39 -1.67 26.35 -45.37
CA ALA A 39 -3.10 26.43 -45.22
C ALA A 39 -3.83 26.14 -46.55
N THR A 40 -5.00 25.51 -46.43
CA THR A 40 -6.06 25.69 -47.43
C THR A 40 -7.40 25.77 -46.73
N ALA A 41 -8.02 26.90 -46.87
CA ALA A 41 -9.35 27.24 -46.47
C ALA A 41 -10.40 26.59 -47.38
N ALA A 42 -11.50 26.14 -46.82
CA ALA A 42 -12.82 26.15 -47.44
C ALA A 42 -13.91 25.97 -46.37
N GLU A 43 -14.64 27.03 -46.06
CA GLU A 43 -16.03 27.06 -45.58
C GLU A 43 -16.98 27.04 -46.80
N PRO A 44 -18.33 27.02 -46.62
CA PRO A 44 -19.22 26.56 -45.56
C PRO A 44 -20.36 25.68 -46.11
N THR A 45 -21.09 24.98 -45.25
CA THR A 45 -22.52 24.79 -45.51
C THR A 45 -23.30 24.62 -44.19
N ALA A 46 -24.40 25.33 -44.21
CA ALA A 46 -25.36 25.55 -43.13
C ALA A 46 -26.16 24.34 -42.64
N GLY A 47 -26.58 24.45 -41.40
CA GLY A 47 -27.91 24.02 -40.99
C GLY A 47 -28.04 22.66 -40.32
N VAL A 48 -27.90 22.61 -38.99
CA VAL A 48 -28.72 21.74 -38.18
C VAL A 48 -29.02 22.42 -36.82
N LYS A 49 -30.30 22.51 -36.57
CA LYS A 49 -31.05 22.96 -35.44
C LYS A 49 -30.48 22.55 -34.07
N PRO A 50 -30.45 23.41 -33.05
CA PRO A 50 -30.00 23.06 -31.72
C PRO A 50 -30.98 22.10 -31.04
N ALA A 51 -30.57 20.88 -30.83
CA ALA A 51 -31.24 19.99 -29.89
C ALA A 51 -30.73 20.33 -28.48
N ALA A 52 -31.70 20.51 -27.59
CA ALA A 52 -31.54 20.88 -26.20
C ALA A 52 -30.42 20.04 -25.52
N ALA A 53 -29.46 20.74 -24.96
CA ALA A 53 -28.52 20.17 -24.00
C ALA A 53 -29.32 19.76 -22.74
N VAL A 54 -29.56 18.48 -22.61
CA VAL A 54 -29.92 17.91 -21.31
C VAL A 54 -28.63 18.03 -20.47
N ALA A 55 -28.67 18.97 -19.53
CA ALA A 55 -27.68 19.03 -18.47
C ALA A 55 -27.72 17.66 -17.74
N GLY A 56 -26.77 16.82 -18.05
CA GLY A 56 -26.49 15.63 -17.28
C GLY A 56 -26.14 16.09 -15.86
N GLU A 57 -27.05 15.85 -14.97
CA GLU A 57 -26.86 15.92 -13.53
C GLU A 57 -25.56 15.13 -13.21
N PRO A 58 -24.57 15.73 -12.49
CA PRO A 58 -23.39 14.99 -12.10
C PRO A 58 -23.88 13.80 -11.27
N ALA A 59 -23.67 12.61 -11.79
CA ALA A 59 -23.92 11.38 -11.04
C ALA A 59 -23.30 11.55 -9.66
N PRO A 60 -24.02 11.21 -8.58
CA PRO A 60 -23.43 11.23 -7.24
C PRO A 60 -22.15 10.41 -7.30
N ALA A 61 -21.04 11.02 -6.91
CA ALA A 61 -19.79 10.28 -6.73
C ALA A 61 -20.13 9.11 -5.81
N GLU A 62 -20.07 7.89 -6.34
CA GLU A 62 -20.19 6.69 -5.53
C GLU A 62 -19.23 6.86 -4.35
N PRO A 63 -19.69 6.71 -3.11
CA PRO A 63 -18.82 6.71 -1.97
C PRO A 63 -17.78 5.63 -2.25
N ALA A 64 -16.51 6.03 -2.29
CA ALA A 64 -15.38 5.11 -2.48
C ALA A 64 -15.65 3.90 -1.58
N ALA A 65 -15.85 2.74 -2.19
CA ALA A 65 -16.36 1.55 -1.55
C ALA A 65 -15.63 1.36 -0.22
N ALA A 66 -16.38 1.44 0.88
CA ALA A 66 -15.85 1.10 2.20
C ALA A 66 -15.31 -0.32 2.06
N GLY A 67 -14.01 -0.51 2.31
CA GLY A 67 -13.42 -1.84 2.20
C GLY A 67 -14.17 -2.79 3.14
N ALA A 68 -14.27 -4.04 2.76
CA ALA A 68 -14.86 -5.06 3.62
C ALA A 68 -13.90 -5.43 4.75
N SER A 69 -14.40 -5.73 5.94
CA SER A 69 -13.56 -6.29 7.03
C SER A 69 -13.12 -7.73 6.74
N GLN A 70 -13.81 -8.38 5.80
CA GLN A 70 -13.51 -9.74 5.36
C GLN A 70 -13.83 -9.90 3.88
N VAL A 71 -12.93 -10.58 3.16
CA VAL A 71 -13.08 -10.96 1.76
C VAL A 71 -12.85 -12.47 1.66
N THR A 72 -13.84 -13.18 1.15
CA THR A 72 -13.75 -14.62 0.91
C THR A 72 -13.70 -14.90 -0.58
N ASP A 73 -12.67 -15.59 -1.02
CA ASP A 73 -12.46 -16.06 -2.39
C ASP A 73 -12.38 -17.59 -2.43
N ALA A 74 -12.42 -18.18 -3.61
CA ALA A 74 -12.25 -19.63 -3.77
C ALA A 74 -10.86 -20.10 -3.31
N ASN A 75 -9.84 -19.25 -3.45
CA ASN A 75 -8.43 -19.57 -3.26
C ASN A 75 -7.87 -19.09 -1.92
N PHE A 76 -8.54 -18.14 -1.27
CA PHE A 76 -8.11 -17.55 0.00
C PHE A 76 -9.27 -16.97 0.80
N GLU A 77 -9.00 -16.70 2.05
CA GLU A 77 -9.81 -15.85 2.92
C GLU A 77 -8.92 -14.75 3.49
N LEU A 78 -9.41 -13.52 3.46
CA LEU A 78 -8.69 -12.35 3.92
C LEU A 78 -9.57 -11.57 4.88
N LYS A 79 -9.04 -11.22 6.05
CA LYS A 79 -9.77 -10.42 7.05
C LYS A 79 -8.86 -9.41 7.73
N ILE A 80 -9.44 -8.29 8.15
CA ILE A 80 -8.83 -7.36 9.09
C ILE A 80 -9.64 -7.38 10.39
N ALA A 81 -8.96 -7.54 11.50
CA ALA A 81 -9.58 -7.72 12.82
C ALA A 81 -8.92 -6.85 13.89
N PRO A 82 -9.66 -6.45 14.93
CA PRO A 82 -9.07 -5.77 16.06
C PRO A 82 -8.14 -6.71 16.85
N LYS A 83 -7.04 -6.17 17.39
CA LYS A 83 -6.10 -6.88 18.26
C LYS A 83 -6.21 -6.37 19.71
N GLY A 84 -7.42 -6.25 20.20
CA GLY A 84 -7.70 -5.81 21.57
C GLY A 84 -8.64 -4.62 21.65
N ALA A 85 -8.71 -4.02 22.84
CA ALA A 85 -9.46 -2.79 23.07
C ALA A 85 -8.57 -1.58 22.73
N TYR A 86 -9.20 -0.52 22.25
CA TYR A 86 -8.50 0.69 21.83
C TYR A 86 -8.81 1.85 22.78
N GLU A 87 -7.78 2.66 23.07
CA GLU A 87 -7.90 3.85 23.89
C GLU A 87 -7.36 5.06 23.12
N ALA A 88 -8.04 6.20 23.25
CA ALA A 88 -7.62 7.45 22.63
C ALA A 88 -6.22 7.86 23.12
N GLY A 89 -5.36 8.28 22.19
CA GLY A 89 -3.99 8.69 22.46
C GLY A 89 -3.00 7.56 22.72
N LYS A 90 -3.44 6.29 22.75
CA LYS A 90 -2.54 5.15 22.97
C LYS A 90 -2.23 4.41 21.66
N PRO A 91 -0.96 3.98 21.47
CA PRO A 91 -0.60 3.12 20.36
C PRO A 91 -1.40 1.81 20.39
N ALA A 92 -1.88 1.39 19.25
CA ALA A 92 -2.73 0.22 19.07
C ALA A 92 -2.36 -0.54 17.79
N GLU A 93 -2.84 -1.76 17.66
CA GLU A 93 -2.62 -2.60 16.49
C GLU A 93 -3.92 -3.24 16.01
N ALA A 94 -4.06 -3.35 14.70
CA ALA A 94 -5.01 -4.25 14.06
C ALA A 94 -4.24 -5.36 13.36
N GLU A 95 -4.91 -6.45 13.06
CA GLU A 95 -4.31 -7.61 12.43
C GLU A 95 -5.01 -7.92 11.11
N ILE A 96 -4.21 -8.06 10.04
CA ILE A 96 -4.68 -8.58 8.76
C ILE A 96 -4.27 -10.03 8.68
N VAL A 97 -5.22 -10.92 8.46
CA VAL A 97 -5.00 -12.36 8.34
C VAL A 97 -5.40 -12.80 6.95
N LEU A 98 -4.47 -13.41 6.24
CA LEU A 98 -4.66 -14.10 4.98
C LEU A 98 -4.53 -15.59 5.20
N ASP A 99 -5.58 -16.34 4.94
CA ASP A 99 -5.61 -17.79 4.94
C ASP A 99 -5.72 -18.31 3.51
N ALA A 100 -4.69 -18.98 3.03
CA ALA A 100 -4.70 -19.64 1.71
C ALA A 100 -5.48 -20.95 1.81
N LYS A 101 -6.38 -21.20 0.86
CA LYS A 101 -7.18 -22.43 0.79
C LYS A 101 -6.49 -23.47 -0.10
N PRO A 102 -6.45 -24.73 0.28
CA PRO A 102 -5.86 -25.77 -0.59
C PRO A 102 -6.46 -25.78 -2.00
N PRO A 103 -5.64 -25.98 -3.06
CA PRO A 103 -4.22 -26.32 -3.03
C PRO A 103 -3.24 -25.13 -2.90
N PHE A 104 -3.75 -23.93 -2.64
CA PHE A 104 -2.93 -22.73 -2.52
C PHE A 104 -2.18 -22.68 -1.19
N HIS A 105 -1.03 -22.02 -1.21
CA HIS A 105 -0.21 -21.66 -0.06
C HIS A 105 0.24 -20.19 -0.15
N VAL A 106 0.69 -19.64 0.94
CA VAL A 106 1.18 -18.26 1.02
C VAL A 106 2.56 -18.17 0.33
N ASN A 107 2.73 -17.14 -0.53
CA ASN A 107 4.01 -16.90 -1.20
C ASN A 107 4.98 -16.14 -0.27
N ASP A 108 5.99 -16.82 0.25
CA ASP A 108 7.00 -16.25 1.16
C ASP A 108 7.96 -15.26 0.49
N LYS A 109 8.08 -15.29 -0.84
CA LYS A 109 8.95 -14.39 -1.62
C LYS A 109 8.27 -13.10 -2.06
N TYR A 110 6.95 -13.04 -1.97
CA TYR A 110 6.19 -11.86 -2.40
C TYR A 110 6.41 -10.66 -1.45
N PRO A 111 6.53 -9.44 -1.97
CA PRO A 111 6.65 -8.24 -1.15
C PRO A 111 5.26 -7.77 -0.66
N TYR A 112 4.75 -8.39 0.41
CA TYR A 112 3.48 -7.99 1.03
C TYR A 112 3.48 -6.52 1.39
N LYS A 113 2.37 -5.83 1.11
CA LYS A 113 2.22 -4.40 1.36
C LYS A 113 0.77 -4.09 1.74
N PHE A 114 0.60 -3.30 2.77
CA PHE A 114 -0.67 -2.68 3.09
C PHE A 114 -0.52 -1.16 2.97
N LYS A 115 -1.11 -0.59 1.92
CA LYS A 115 -1.14 0.85 1.71
C LYS A 115 -2.35 1.41 2.45
N LEU A 116 -2.08 2.14 3.54
CA LEU A 116 -3.10 2.78 4.35
C LEU A 116 -3.78 3.92 3.57
N LYS A 117 -5.09 4.05 3.75
CA LYS A 117 -5.85 5.23 3.35
C LYS A 117 -5.80 6.26 4.49
N GLU A 118 -5.85 7.53 4.14
CA GLU A 118 -6.01 8.58 5.14
C GLU A 118 -7.30 8.35 5.93
N ALA A 119 -7.20 8.40 7.26
CA ALA A 119 -8.31 8.16 8.16
C ALA A 119 -8.45 9.32 9.14
N LYS A 120 -9.64 9.88 9.24
CA LYS A 120 -9.92 10.92 10.25
C LYS A 120 -9.86 10.33 11.65
N GLY A 121 -9.07 10.96 12.53
CA GLY A 121 -8.93 10.54 13.90
C GLY A 121 -8.01 9.35 14.15
N LEU A 122 -7.28 8.88 13.13
CA LEU A 122 -6.21 7.88 13.27
C LEU A 122 -4.90 8.46 12.76
N THR A 123 -3.83 8.16 13.46
CA THR A 123 -2.46 8.47 13.04
C THR A 123 -1.69 7.18 12.83
N PHE A 124 -0.90 7.13 11.77
CA PHE A 124 -0.11 5.98 11.39
C PHE A 124 1.39 6.31 11.46
N PRO A 125 2.25 5.39 11.95
CA PRO A 125 3.71 5.58 11.94
C PRO A 125 4.27 5.73 10.52
N ALA A 126 3.64 5.04 9.55
CA ALA A 126 4.00 5.11 8.13
C ALA A 126 2.75 4.89 7.27
N PRO A 127 2.67 5.48 6.06
CA PRO A 127 1.54 5.30 5.15
C PRO A 127 1.52 3.92 4.48
N LEU A 128 2.60 3.16 4.60
CA LEU A 128 2.78 1.84 4.02
C LEU A 128 3.34 0.87 5.06
N VAL A 129 2.65 -0.23 5.29
CA VAL A 129 3.14 -1.35 6.10
C VAL A 129 3.72 -2.40 5.16
N GLY A 130 4.97 -2.77 5.36
CA GLY A 130 5.71 -3.69 4.51
C GLY A 130 5.78 -5.12 5.04
N LYS A 131 6.58 -5.94 4.36
CA LYS A 131 6.78 -7.36 4.67
C LYS A 131 7.35 -7.59 6.08
N ASP A 132 8.09 -6.64 6.62
CA ASP A 132 8.70 -6.75 7.96
C ASP A 132 7.67 -6.87 9.09
N ALA A 133 6.44 -6.41 8.86
CA ALA A 133 5.31 -6.53 9.78
C ALA A 133 4.49 -7.83 9.55
N VAL A 134 4.94 -8.73 8.66
CA VAL A 134 4.22 -9.94 8.28
C VAL A 134 4.88 -11.17 8.87
N LYS A 135 4.13 -11.94 9.63
CA LYS A 135 4.47 -13.31 10.00
C LYS A 135 3.92 -14.27 8.93
N LEU A 136 4.80 -15.05 8.33
CA LEU A 136 4.45 -15.98 7.26
C LEU A 136 4.48 -17.42 7.78
N GLU A 137 3.43 -18.17 7.46
CA GLU A 137 3.30 -19.61 7.65
C GLU A 137 2.87 -20.21 6.31
N LYS A 138 2.96 -21.54 6.16
CA LYS A 138 2.67 -22.20 4.87
C LYS A 138 1.29 -21.85 4.30
N ALA A 139 0.26 -21.82 5.12
CA ALA A 139 -1.11 -21.56 4.71
C ALA A 139 -1.62 -20.18 5.16
N ARG A 140 -0.86 -19.46 5.99
CA ARG A 140 -1.31 -18.22 6.63
C ARG A 140 -0.26 -17.13 6.60
N ALA A 141 -0.69 -15.90 6.31
CA ALA A 141 0.09 -14.69 6.55
C ALA A 141 -0.67 -13.77 7.50
N THR A 142 0.04 -13.26 8.50
CA THR A 142 -0.52 -12.34 9.50
C THR A 142 0.29 -11.06 9.50
N MET A 143 -0.34 -9.91 9.22
CA MET A 143 0.30 -8.60 9.22
C MET A 143 -0.23 -7.76 10.37
N SER A 144 0.66 -7.21 11.20
CA SER A 144 0.32 -6.21 12.23
C SER A 144 0.33 -4.81 11.63
N VAL A 145 -0.76 -4.06 11.87
CA VAL A 145 -0.94 -2.68 11.43
C VAL A 145 -1.02 -1.79 12.65
N ALA A 146 0.03 -1.02 12.89
CA ALA A 146 0.10 -0.09 14.02
C ALA A 146 -0.59 1.23 13.68
N PHE A 147 -1.33 1.78 14.65
CA PHE A 147 -2.00 3.08 14.56
C PHE A 147 -2.22 3.68 15.96
N THR A 148 -2.61 4.95 16.01
CA THR A 148 -2.98 5.61 17.26
C THR A 148 -4.28 6.38 17.05
N PRO A 149 -5.38 6.03 17.76
CA PRO A 149 -6.59 6.83 17.77
C PRO A 149 -6.34 8.17 18.43
N GLN A 150 -6.71 9.27 17.79
CA GLN A 150 -6.49 10.63 18.32
C GLN A 150 -7.59 11.07 19.29
N SER A 151 -8.76 10.45 19.22
CA SER A 151 -9.92 10.74 20.06
C SER A 151 -10.73 9.49 20.32
N ALA A 152 -11.54 9.52 21.36
CA ALA A 152 -12.56 8.50 21.59
C ALA A 152 -13.63 8.54 20.51
N GLY A 153 -14.23 7.38 20.25
CA GLY A 153 -15.27 7.19 19.26
C GLY A 153 -14.92 6.22 18.15
N LYS A 154 -15.74 6.22 17.10
CA LYS A 154 -15.59 5.31 15.97
C LYS A 154 -14.75 5.94 14.88
N HIS A 155 -13.72 5.23 14.46
CA HIS A 155 -12.82 5.59 13.38
C HIS A 155 -12.76 4.45 12.36
N GLU A 156 -12.57 4.76 11.09
CA GLU A 156 -12.38 3.75 10.05
C GLU A 156 -10.88 3.62 9.71
N LEU A 157 -10.32 2.45 9.99
CA LEU A 157 -8.99 2.05 9.54
C LEU A 157 -9.13 1.31 8.22
N GLY A 158 -8.64 1.88 7.14
CA GLY A 158 -8.75 1.26 5.81
C GLY A 158 -7.48 1.32 5.00
N GLY A 159 -7.40 0.46 3.99
CA GLY A 159 -6.27 0.42 3.08
C GLY A 159 -6.38 -0.67 2.03
N GLN A 160 -5.37 -0.74 1.14
CA GLN A 160 -5.26 -1.76 0.12
C GLN A 160 -4.15 -2.75 0.47
N PHE A 161 -4.51 -4.00 0.63
CA PHE A 161 -3.59 -5.10 0.86
C PHE A 161 -3.18 -5.77 -0.44
N SER A 162 -1.87 -5.87 -0.68
CA SER A 162 -1.26 -6.56 -1.81
C SER A 162 -0.57 -7.80 -1.31
N PHE A 163 -0.92 -8.96 -1.88
CA PHE A 163 -0.44 -10.27 -1.46
C PHE A 163 -0.36 -11.25 -2.63
N SER A 164 0.20 -12.43 -2.40
CA SER A 164 0.23 -13.50 -3.37
C SER A 164 0.02 -14.85 -2.71
N VAL A 165 -0.77 -15.70 -3.36
CA VAL A 165 -0.94 -17.12 -3.03
C VAL A 165 -0.58 -17.96 -4.24
N CYS A 166 0.09 -19.09 -4.03
CA CYS A 166 0.62 -19.96 -5.08
C CYS A 166 0.13 -21.39 -4.94
N THR A 167 -0.01 -22.07 -6.06
CA THR A 167 0.05 -23.54 -6.15
C THR A 167 1.46 -23.93 -6.60
N ASP A 168 1.68 -25.20 -6.83
CA ASP A 168 2.97 -25.68 -7.37
C ASP A 168 3.23 -25.15 -8.79
N ASP A 169 2.16 -24.84 -9.55
CA ASP A 169 2.24 -24.45 -10.97
C ASP A 169 2.12 -22.94 -11.20
N LYS A 170 1.41 -22.22 -10.35
CA LYS A 170 1.07 -20.80 -10.58
C LYS A 170 0.93 -19.99 -9.30
N CYS A 171 1.21 -18.69 -9.42
CA CYS A 171 0.94 -17.71 -8.37
C CYS A 171 -0.15 -16.72 -8.80
N LEU A 172 -1.03 -16.39 -7.88
CA LEU A 172 -2.00 -15.32 -8.00
C LEU A 172 -1.49 -14.12 -7.21
N ILE A 173 -1.42 -12.98 -7.86
CA ILE A 173 -1.10 -11.70 -7.22
C ILE A 173 -2.39 -10.91 -7.10
N GLU A 174 -2.74 -10.55 -5.89
CA GLU A 174 -4.02 -9.95 -5.56
C GLU A 174 -3.85 -8.62 -4.83
N LYS A 175 -4.85 -7.75 -5.01
CA LYS A 175 -5.02 -6.51 -4.26
C LYS A 175 -6.46 -6.42 -3.79
N ARG A 176 -6.65 -6.24 -2.51
CA ARG A 176 -7.98 -6.12 -1.91
C ARG A 176 -8.04 -4.93 -0.97
N ASP A 177 -9.12 -4.18 -1.05
CA ASP A 177 -9.40 -3.10 -0.13
C ASP A 177 -10.03 -3.69 1.13
N LEU A 178 -9.47 -3.32 2.29
CA LEU A 178 -9.94 -3.72 3.61
C LEU A 178 -10.29 -2.50 4.42
N SER A 179 -11.31 -2.62 5.28
CA SER A 179 -11.59 -1.62 6.31
C SER A 179 -12.05 -2.27 7.62
N LEU A 180 -11.73 -1.62 8.72
CA LEU A 180 -12.09 -1.99 10.08
C LEU A 180 -12.64 -0.78 10.80
N LEU A 181 -13.80 -0.90 11.42
CA LEU A 181 -14.30 0.08 12.38
C LEU A 181 -13.58 -0.11 13.72
N VAL A 182 -12.82 0.89 14.10
CA VAL A 182 -12.10 1.00 15.37
C VAL A 182 -12.94 1.82 16.33
N ASP A 183 -13.29 1.25 17.48
CA ASP A 183 -14.01 1.95 18.56
C ASP A 183 -13.01 2.21 19.69
N ALA A 184 -12.57 3.47 19.82
CA ALA A 184 -11.64 3.90 20.84
C ALA A 184 -12.40 4.53 22.04
N LYS A 185 -11.98 4.18 23.23
CA LYS A 185 -12.54 4.70 24.48
C LYS A 185 -11.70 5.84 25.07
#